data_5a6a581541e50a7e499a055156a86f8a
#
_entry.id   5a6a581541e50a7e499a055156a86f8a
#
_cell.length_a   1.000
_cell.length_b   1.000
_cell.length_c   1.000
_cell.angle_alpha   90.00
_cell.angle_beta   90.00
_cell.angle_gamma   90.00
#
_symmetry.space_group_name_H-M   'P 1'
#
loop_
_entity.id
_entity.type
_entity.pdbx_description
1 polymer ?
#
loop_
_entity_poly.entity_id
_entity_poly.type
_entity_poly.pdbx_seq_one_letter_code
_entity_poly.pdbx_strand_id
1 'polypeptide(L)'
;MKRALLFAAAACCLAPVALAGGAPGVTSSTITIGGTVPITGPAALFGSVGRGADAYFKYVNAHGGVNGRKIKYVYLDDAYDPSKTVQLTRQLVEQNHVLAIFNTVGTDNNLAIRDYLNTAKIPQLFGGTGAAKIGDDFKGHPWTMGFLPSFRAEGVIYGRSIAATASPKVAVLYEDSDFGKDLTAGLKKGLGAKAGSIVAEQAYQPTDTSIDSQMSSLHASGANVLVLNVTPQYAILAYLAAHKFGWHPKIYVSSVCISPNVMDIVRANAAQEASGSLSIAFVKDPTDKVWAKDPVVALYRSILKRFAPSAKPEDVYNFYGMGVAFTMVDALAHAGKSPTRASLLKAATHLNEVNPFMRPGITIVTTPTDYYPISRAQLVRYDRSHWVAAAPLASARG
;
A
#
# COMPACT_ATOMS: atom_id res chain seq x y z
N MET A 1 57.28 68.19 17.25
CA MET A 1 57.36 66.77 17.63
C MET A 1 55.88 66.22 17.66
N LYS A 2 55.47 65.59 16.58
CA LYS A 2 54.11 65.01 16.47
C LYS A 2 54.20 63.45 16.57
N ARG A 3 53.67 62.87 17.63
CA ARG A 3 53.61 61.42 17.81
C ARG A 3 52.36 60.89 17.05
N ALA A 4 52.57 60.02 16.07
CA ALA A 4 51.54 59.30 15.40
C ALA A 4 51.26 58.03 16.21
N LEU A 5 49.98 57.84 16.59
CA LEU A 5 49.45 56.58 17.17
C LEU A 5 48.99 55.69 16.01
N LEU A 6 49.61 54.53 15.85
CA LEU A 6 49.09 53.43 14.99
C LEU A 6 48.02 52.64 15.75
N PHE A 7 46.78 52.62 15.25
CA PHE A 7 45.76 51.68 15.67
C PHE A 7 45.85 50.41 14.81
N ALA A 8 46.26 49.33 15.43
CA ALA A 8 46.19 48.01 14.82
C ALA A 8 44.73 47.48 14.96
N ALA A 9 44.00 47.40 13.86
CA ALA A 9 42.68 46.74 13.80
C ALA A 9 42.89 45.23 13.69
N ALA A 10 42.59 44.50 14.76
CA ALA A 10 42.52 43.04 14.73
C ALA A 10 41.22 42.63 14.06
N ALA A 11 41.29 42.16 12.79
CA ALA A 11 40.19 41.54 12.08
C ALA A 11 39.98 40.14 12.66
N CYS A 12 38.97 39.97 13.53
CA CYS A 12 38.46 38.66 13.94
C CYS A 12 37.76 38.00 12.73
N CYS A 13 38.45 37.08 12.06
CA CYS A 13 37.82 36.17 11.10
C CYS A 13 36.92 35.20 11.87
N LEU A 14 35.64 35.53 11.96
CA LEU A 14 34.59 34.55 12.31
C LEU A 14 34.46 33.57 11.15
N ALA A 15 35.17 32.44 11.25
CA ALA A 15 34.93 31.31 10.40
C ALA A 15 33.44 30.86 10.61
N PRO A 16 32.66 30.65 9.56
CA PRO A 16 31.32 30.11 9.73
C PRO A 16 31.49 28.72 10.33
N VAL A 17 31.01 28.54 11.57
CA VAL A 17 30.79 27.22 12.14
C VAL A 17 29.73 26.56 11.23
N ALA A 18 30.17 25.69 10.32
CA ALA A 18 29.30 24.80 9.62
C ALA A 18 28.65 23.94 10.71
N LEU A 19 27.45 24.31 11.12
CA LEU A 19 26.57 23.42 11.84
C LEU A 19 26.54 22.15 11.01
N ALA A 20 27.06 21.06 11.53
CA ALA A 20 26.89 19.72 11.00
C ALA A 20 25.39 19.42 11.06
N GLY A 21 24.63 19.99 10.13
CA GLY A 21 23.22 19.81 10.00
C GLY A 21 22.97 18.35 9.63
N GLY A 22 22.46 17.58 10.59
CA GLY A 22 21.95 16.23 10.31
C GLY A 22 20.94 16.27 9.15
N ALA A 23 20.72 15.15 8.49
CA ALA A 23 19.71 15.07 7.44
C ALA A 23 18.34 15.54 7.99
N PRO A 24 17.51 16.20 7.18
CA PRO A 24 16.17 16.59 7.61
C PRO A 24 15.43 15.41 8.26
N GLY A 25 14.76 15.67 9.38
CA GLY A 25 14.05 14.64 10.14
C GLY A 25 14.92 13.74 11.02
N VAL A 26 16.25 13.94 11.05
CA VAL A 26 17.16 13.11 11.86
C VAL A 26 17.83 13.96 12.94
N THR A 27 17.66 13.55 14.18
CA THR A 27 18.36 14.12 15.35
C THR A 27 19.26 13.05 16.01
N SER A 28 19.91 13.38 17.11
CA SER A 28 20.66 12.40 17.91
C SER A 28 19.77 11.28 18.48
N SER A 29 18.50 11.53 18.71
CA SER A 29 17.56 10.62 19.40
C SER A 29 16.34 10.22 18.57
N THR A 30 16.05 10.85 17.43
CA THR A 30 14.84 10.61 16.66
C THR A 30 15.08 10.57 15.15
N ILE A 31 14.22 9.79 14.46
CA ILE A 31 14.04 9.80 13.01
C ILE A 31 12.56 10.12 12.77
N THR A 32 12.27 11.22 12.05
CA THR A 32 10.91 11.62 11.70
C THR A 32 10.60 11.20 10.26
N ILE A 33 9.53 10.43 10.07
CA ILE A 33 8.98 10.06 8.77
C ILE A 33 7.53 10.50 8.70
N GLY A 34 7.03 10.77 7.51
CA GLY A 34 5.65 11.22 7.31
C GLY A 34 4.91 10.38 6.28
N GLY A 35 3.58 10.45 6.26
CA GLY A 35 2.76 9.81 5.25
C GLY A 35 1.32 10.33 5.28
N THR A 36 0.53 9.94 4.29
CA THR A 36 -0.90 10.23 4.27
C THR A 36 -1.70 8.95 4.13
N VAL A 37 -2.83 8.89 4.80
CA VAL A 37 -3.76 7.76 4.74
C VAL A 37 -5.20 8.28 4.76
N PRO A 38 -6.15 7.65 4.07
CA PRO A 38 -7.54 8.09 4.11
C PRO A 38 -8.20 7.62 5.42
N ILE A 39 -8.21 8.47 6.44
CA ILE A 39 -8.92 8.21 7.71
C ILE A 39 -10.41 8.47 7.52
N THR A 40 -10.74 9.40 6.64
CA THR A 40 -12.10 9.74 6.21
C THR A 40 -12.28 9.53 4.71
N GLY A 41 -13.48 9.81 4.19
CA GLY A 41 -13.76 9.73 2.74
C GLY A 41 -14.06 8.32 2.23
N PRO A 42 -14.09 8.13 0.89
CA PRO A 42 -14.56 6.90 0.25
C PRO A 42 -13.67 5.68 0.50
N ALA A 43 -12.43 5.89 0.89
CA ALA A 43 -11.48 4.82 1.20
C ALA A 43 -11.12 4.73 2.70
N ALA A 44 -11.98 5.24 3.59
CA ALA A 44 -11.74 5.34 5.03
C ALA A 44 -11.38 4.00 5.70
N LEU A 45 -11.78 2.86 5.15
CA LEU A 45 -11.39 1.55 5.65
C LEU A 45 -9.86 1.34 5.63
N PHE A 46 -9.13 1.99 4.74
CA PHE A 46 -7.67 1.94 4.70
C PHE A 46 -6.97 2.79 5.77
N GLY A 47 -7.70 3.64 6.50
CA GLY A 47 -7.13 4.44 7.60
C GLY A 47 -6.42 3.61 8.67
N SER A 48 -6.81 2.35 8.82
CA SER A 48 -6.18 1.39 9.73
C SER A 48 -4.73 1.04 9.35
N VAL A 49 -4.32 1.24 8.09
CA VAL A 49 -2.94 1.05 7.64
C VAL A 49 -1.98 1.95 8.43
N GLY A 50 -2.30 3.25 8.52
CA GLY A 50 -1.49 4.21 9.29
C GLY A 50 -1.45 3.88 10.78
N ARG A 51 -2.58 3.45 11.34
CA ARG A 51 -2.70 3.04 12.75
C ARG A 51 -1.84 1.82 13.06
N GLY A 52 -1.87 0.80 12.19
CA GLY A 52 -1.06 -0.41 12.32
C GLY A 52 0.43 -0.09 12.26
N ALA A 53 0.84 0.74 11.31
CA ALA A 53 2.23 1.18 11.17
C ALA A 53 2.71 1.96 12.41
N ASP A 54 1.92 2.92 12.90
CA ASP A 54 2.23 3.71 14.10
C ASP A 54 2.38 2.82 15.34
N ALA A 55 1.49 1.85 15.51
CA ALA A 55 1.57 0.90 16.61
C ALA A 55 2.87 0.08 16.56
N TYR A 56 3.29 -0.34 15.36
CA TYR A 56 4.54 -1.07 15.19
C TYR A 56 5.76 -0.19 15.49
N PHE A 57 5.79 1.05 15.02
CA PHE A 57 6.87 1.98 15.35
C PHE A 57 6.95 2.27 16.86
N LYS A 58 5.82 2.40 17.55
CA LYS A 58 5.78 2.52 19.02
C LYS A 58 6.34 1.28 19.71
N TYR A 59 6.03 0.08 19.19
CA TYR A 59 6.62 -1.17 19.67
C TYR A 59 8.14 -1.16 19.51
N VAL A 60 8.66 -0.84 18.33
CA VAL A 60 10.11 -0.73 18.07
C VAL A 60 10.75 0.30 19.00
N ASN A 61 10.12 1.45 19.20
CA ASN A 61 10.60 2.50 20.10
C ASN A 61 10.68 2.05 21.57
N ALA A 62 9.76 1.21 22.01
CA ALA A 62 9.78 0.62 23.36
C ALA A 62 10.90 -0.40 23.55
N HIS A 63 11.50 -0.91 22.43
CA HIS A 63 12.61 -1.86 22.43
C HIS A 63 13.94 -1.22 21.97
N GLY A 64 14.11 0.08 22.15
CA GLY A 64 15.37 0.77 21.87
C GLY A 64 15.40 1.54 20.54
N GLY A 65 14.36 1.44 19.72
CA GLY A 65 14.28 2.14 18.43
C GLY A 65 15.19 1.52 17.36
N VAL A 66 15.60 2.31 16.38
CA VAL A 66 16.50 1.91 15.30
C VAL A 66 17.84 2.62 15.46
N ASN A 67 18.92 1.86 15.57
CA ASN A 67 20.27 2.40 15.79
C ASN A 67 20.34 3.43 16.94
N GLY A 68 19.56 3.20 18.03
CA GLY A 68 19.47 4.07 19.20
C GLY A 68 18.59 5.31 19.03
N ARG A 69 17.83 5.42 17.93
CA ARG A 69 16.87 6.51 17.68
C ARG A 69 15.44 6.01 17.67
N LYS A 70 14.53 6.80 18.22
CA LYS A 70 13.08 6.54 18.14
C LYS A 70 12.55 7.01 16.80
N ILE A 71 11.62 6.25 16.22
CA ILE A 71 10.89 6.64 15.01
C ILE A 71 9.70 7.50 15.44
N LYS A 72 9.59 8.71 14.88
CA LYS A 72 8.41 9.55 14.95
C LYS A 72 7.67 9.46 13.63
N TYR A 73 6.51 8.81 13.62
CA TYR A 73 5.66 8.73 12.44
C TYR A 73 4.55 9.77 12.51
N VAL A 74 4.47 10.65 11.51
CA VAL A 74 3.43 11.66 11.37
C VAL A 74 2.58 11.28 10.17
N TYR A 75 1.37 10.78 10.40
CA TYR A 75 0.45 10.47 9.30
C TYR A 75 -0.80 11.35 9.37
N LEU A 76 -1.25 11.81 8.22
CA LEU A 76 -2.30 12.80 8.05
C LEU A 76 -3.43 12.24 7.20
N ASP A 77 -4.65 12.73 7.44
CA ASP A 77 -5.85 12.33 6.70
C ASP A 77 -5.98 13.08 5.37
N ASP A 78 -5.76 12.41 4.26
CA ASP A 78 -5.97 12.96 2.93
C ASP A 78 -7.36 12.66 2.34
N ALA A 79 -8.21 11.94 3.05
CA ALA A 79 -9.55 11.54 2.62
C ALA A 79 -9.59 10.85 1.23
N TYR A 80 -8.47 10.24 0.79
CA TYR A 80 -8.28 9.67 -0.55
C TYR A 80 -8.33 10.71 -1.68
N ASP A 81 -8.06 11.99 -1.37
CA ASP A 81 -8.04 13.10 -2.31
C ASP A 81 -6.59 13.45 -2.69
N PRO A 82 -6.17 13.25 -3.96
CA PRO A 82 -4.81 13.57 -4.41
C PRO A 82 -4.41 15.04 -4.18
N SER A 83 -5.35 15.99 -4.26
CA SER A 83 -5.07 17.42 -4.02
C SER A 83 -4.73 17.67 -2.55
N LYS A 84 -5.46 17.04 -1.62
CA LYS A 84 -5.12 17.08 -0.19
C LYS A 84 -3.79 16.38 0.09
N THR A 85 -3.53 15.26 -0.58
CA THR A 85 -2.24 14.54 -0.45
C THR A 85 -1.08 15.46 -0.79
N VAL A 86 -1.18 16.27 -1.87
CA VAL A 86 -0.15 17.25 -2.24
C VAL A 86 0.06 18.28 -1.13
N GLN A 87 -1.01 18.87 -0.60
CA GLN A 87 -0.95 19.90 0.46
C GLN A 87 -0.29 19.32 1.74
N LEU A 88 -0.77 18.15 2.18
CA LEU A 88 -0.29 17.50 3.39
C LEU A 88 1.15 17.00 3.24
N THR A 89 1.54 16.54 2.06
CA THR A 89 2.93 16.15 1.79
C THR A 89 3.88 17.35 1.87
N ARG A 90 3.48 18.51 1.35
CA ARG A 90 4.26 19.75 1.54
C ARG A 90 4.38 20.12 3.02
N GLN A 91 3.30 20.03 3.78
CA GLN A 91 3.32 20.23 5.24
C GLN A 91 4.32 19.28 5.92
N LEU A 92 4.29 17.98 5.58
CA LEU A 92 5.21 16.98 6.14
C LEU A 92 6.67 17.29 5.82
N VAL A 93 6.95 17.75 4.60
CA VAL A 93 8.31 18.06 4.15
C VAL A 93 8.80 19.40 4.70
N GLU A 94 7.99 20.46 4.55
CA GLU A 94 8.44 21.84 4.77
C GLU A 94 8.29 22.28 6.22
N GLN A 95 7.32 21.74 6.97
CA GLN A 95 7.05 22.11 8.36
C GLN A 95 7.48 21.01 9.35
N ASN A 96 7.18 19.73 9.04
CA ASN A 96 7.58 18.62 9.90
C ASN A 96 9.01 18.11 9.61
N HIS A 97 9.62 18.57 8.52
CA HIS A 97 11.00 18.25 8.10
C HIS A 97 11.28 16.74 8.05
N VAL A 98 10.36 15.95 7.49
CA VAL A 98 10.49 14.49 7.47
C VAL A 98 11.68 14.02 6.64
N LEU A 99 12.32 12.92 7.06
CA LEU A 99 13.38 12.24 6.31
C LEU A 99 12.84 11.65 4.99
N ALA A 100 11.66 11.04 5.06
CA ALA A 100 11.01 10.36 3.94
C ALA A 100 9.49 10.43 4.07
N ILE A 101 8.78 10.30 2.94
CA ILE A 101 7.37 9.99 2.89
C ILE A 101 7.22 8.46 2.86
N PHE A 102 6.39 7.95 3.74
CA PHE A 102 6.20 6.52 4.00
C PHE A 102 4.74 6.13 3.87
N ASN A 103 4.50 5.10 3.07
CA ASN A 103 3.23 4.39 2.93
C ASN A 103 2.00 5.30 2.71
N THR A 104 2.13 6.34 1.87
CA THR A 104 0.95 7.05 1.35
C THR A 104 0.04 6.05 0.65
N VAL A 105 -1.25 6.03 1.00
CA VAL A 105 -2.23 5.08 0.47
C VAL A 105 -2.95 5.67 -0.73
N GLY A 106 -3.05 4.89 -1.81
CA GLY A 106 -3.75 5.27 -3.04
C GLY A 106 -2.80 5.54 -4.22
N THR A 107 -3.21 5.09 -5.40
CA THR A 107 -2.38 5.23 -6.61
C THR A 107 -2.25 6.68 -7.04
N ASP A 108 -3.37 7.37 -7.28
CA ASP A 108 -3.37 8.76 -7.73
C ASP A 108 -2.79 9.70 -6.67
N ASN A 109 -2.97 9.38 -5.38
CA ASN A 109 -2.34 10.07 -4.25
C ASN A 109 -0.79 9.99 -4.34
N ASN A 110 -0.25 8.80 -4.58
CA ASN A 110 1.20 8.61 -4.73
C ASN A 110 1.75 9.29 -6.01
N LEU A 111 1.02 9.22 -7.11
CA LEU A 111 1.42 9.87 -8.36
C LEU A 111 1.40 11.39 -8.27
N ALA A 112 0.44 11.98 -7.57
CA ALA A 112 0.30 13.43 -7.40
C ALA A 112 1.49 14.08 -6.69
N ILE A 113 2.19 13.35 -5.81
CA ILE A 113 3.33 13.87 -5.03
C ILE A 113 4.70 13.45 -5.60
N ARG A 114 4.70 12.53 -6.55
CA ARG A 114 5.90 11.84 -7.04
C ARG A 114 6.94 12.80 -7.62
N ASP A 115 6.52 13.68 -8.53
CA ASP A 115 7.44 14.58 -9.24
C ASP A 115 8.08 15.60 -8.29
N TYR A 116 7.29 16.14 -7.35
CA TYR A 116 7.79 17.02 -6.30
C TYR A 116 8.86 16.33 -5.43
N LEU A 117 8.57 15.12 -4.95
CA LEU A 117 9.47 14.38 -4.08
C LEU A 117 10.75 13.94 -4.80
N ASN A 118 10.64 13.50 -6.07
CA ASN A 118 11.80 13.12 -6.88
C ASN A 118 12.70 14.33 -7.17
N THR A 119 12.13 15.47 -7.56
CA THR A 119 12.89 16.72 -7.78
C THR A 119 13.60 17.17 -6.50
N ALA A 120 12.94 17.07 -5.35
CA ALA A 120 13.50 17.44 -4.04
C ALA A 120 14.42 16.34 -3.44
N LYS A 121 14.61 15.20 -4.12
CA LYS A 121 15.37 14.04 -3.65
C LYS A 121 14.91 13.56 -2.26
N ILE A 122 13.60 13.46 -2.08
CA ILE A 122 12.96 12.98 -0.86
C ILE A 122 12.44 11.58 -1.13
N PRO A 123 12.86 10.54 -0.39
CA PRO A 123 12.35 9.19 -0.57
C PRO A 123 10.84 9.12 -0.33
N GLN A 124 10.11 8.61 -1.30
CA GLN A 124 8.71 8.19 -1.23
C GLN A 124 8.70 6.67 -1.23
N LEU A 125 8.65 6.08 -0.03
CA LEU A 125 8.92 4.66 0.13
C LEU A 125 7.68 3.88 0.54
N PHE A 126 7.56 2.71 -0.07
CA PHE A 126 6.59 1.70 0.27
C PHE A 126 5.15 2.21 0.20
N GLY A 127 4.87 3.02 -0.83
CA GLY A 127 3.52 3.54 -1.07
C GLY A 127 2.50 2.42 -1.17
N GLY A 128 1.29 2.63 -0.63
CA GLY A 128 0.18 1.68 -0.65
C GLY A 128 -0.41 1.55 -2.06
N THR A 129 0.41 1.13 -3.02
CA THR A 129 0.06 0.94 -4.44
C THR A 129 0.98 -0.08 -5.09
N GLY A 130 0.47 -0.77 -6.12
CA GLY A 130 1.20 -1.66 -7.03
C GLY A 130 1.16 -1.17 -8.47
N ALA A 131 0.90 0.13 -8.69
CA ALA A 131 0.77 0.71 -10.03
C ALA A 131 2.07 0.62 -10.83
N ALA A 132 1.94 0.28 -12.12
CA ALA A 132 3.07 0.14 -13.03
C ALA A 132 3.85 1.46 -13.21
N LYS A 133 3.17 2.61 -13.23
CA LYS A 133 3.83 3.92 -13.27
C LYS A 133 4.77 4.18 -12.09
N ILE A 134 4.68 3.39 -11.00
CA ILE A 134 5.58 3.48 -9.85
C ILE A 134 6.63 2.37 -9.90
N GLY A 135 6.23 1.12 -10.11
CA GLY A 135 7.15 -0.01 -10.09
C GLY A 135 8.09 -0.08 -11.29
N ASP A 136 7.60 0.28 -12.49
CA ASP A 136 8.36 0.21 -13.73
C ASP A 136 9.22 1.46 -13.99
N ASP A 137 8.91 2.60 -13.34
CA ASP A 137 9.54 3.89 -13.63
C ASP A 137 10.71 4.23 -12.68
N PHE A 138 11.46 3.23 -12.28
CA PHE A 138 12.64 3.39 -11.40
C PHE A 138 13.74 4.29 -11.99
N LYS A 139 13.77 4.50 -13.32
CA LYS A 139 14.73 5.39 -13.99
C LYS A 139 14.26 6.84 -13.95
N GLY A 140 13.00 7.09 -14.28
CA GLY A 140 12.44 8.44 -14.32
C GLY A 140 12.21 8.99 -12.89
N HIS A 141 11.79 8.11 -11.97
CA HIS A 141 11.45 8.51 -10.59
C HIS A 141 12.14 7.61 -9.54
N PRO A 142 13.48 7.64 -9.46
CA PRO A 142 14.25 6.72 -8.61
C PRO A 142 14.00 6.87 -7.11
N TRP A 143 13.34 7.96 -6.68
CA TRP A 143 13.01 8.22 -5.27
C TRP A 143 11.64 7.71 -4.84
N THR A 144 10.88 7.05 -5.74
CA THR A 144 9.53 6.56 -5.48
C THR A 144 9.43 5.05 -5.64
N MET A 145 8.93 4.37 -4.61
CA MET A 145 8.73 2.92 -4.58
C MET A 145 7.38 2.57 -3.95
N GLY A 146 6.62 1.66 -4.61
CA GLY A 146 5.41 1.06 -4.04
C GLY A 146 5.71 -0.09 -3.08
N PHE A 147 4.66 -0.69 -2.51
CA PHE A 147 4.82 -1.87 -1.65
C PHE A 147 3.90 -3.03 -2.05
N LEU A 148 2.75 -2.75 -2.64
CA LEU A 148 1.84 -3.82 -3.07
C LEU A 148 2.42 -4.64 -4.24
N PRO A 149 1.99 -5.90 -4.41
CA PRO A 149 2.25 -6.63 -5.65
C PRO A 149 1.81 -5.81 -6.87
N SER A 150 2.46 -6.03 -8.01
CA SER A 150 2.07 -5.35 -9.25
C SER A 150 0.58 -5.59 -9.56
N PHE A 151 -0.19 -4.52 -9.74
CA PHE A 151 -1.60 -4.61 -10.14
C PHE A 151 -1.77 -5.27 -11.51
N ARG A 152 -0.83 -5.05 -12.43
CA ARG A 152 -0.85 -5.78 -13.70
C ARG A 152 -0.66 -7.28 -13.50
N ALA A 153 0.24 -7.67 -12.61
CA ALA A 153 0.44 -9.09 -12.31
C ALA A 153 -0.75 -9.72 -11.59
N GLU A 154 -1.40 -9.00 -10.68
CA GLU A 154 -2.66 -9.45 -10.07
C GLU A 154 -3.73 -9.70 -11.14
N GLY A 155 -3.93 -8.75 -12.05
CA GLY A 155 -4.84 -8.92 -13.18
C GLY A 155 -4.48 -10.10 -14.07
N VAL A 156 -3.18 -10.34 -14.34
CA VAL A 156 -2.71 -11.51 -15.10
C VAL A 156 -3.08 -12.82 -14.41
N ILE A 157 -2.95 -12.91 -13.08
CA ILE A 157 -3.33 -14.10 -12.31
C ILE A 157 -4.85 -14.36 -12.46
N TYR A 158 -5.67 -13.32 -12.37
CA TYR A 158 -7.12 -13.44 -12.59
C TYR A 158 -7.46 -13.90 -14.01
N GLY A 159 -6.88 -13.22 -15.00
CA GLY A 159 -7.10 -13.55 -16.40
C GLY A 159 -6.73 -14.99 -16.75
N ARG A 160 -5.59 -15.50 -16.27
CA ARG A 160 -5.18 -16.90 -16.46
C ARG A 160 -6.17 -17.87 -15.80
N SER A 161 -6.62 -17.55 -14.59
CA SER A 161 -7.62 -18.37 -13.88
C SER A 161 -8.95 -18.40 -14.63
N ILE A 162 -9.41 -17.27 -15.17
CA ILE A 162 -10.64 -17.19 -15.98
C ILE A 162 -10.46 -17.89 -17.32
N ALA A 163 -9.31 -17.74 -17.99
CA ALA A 163 -9.03 -18.39 -19.26
C ALA A 163 -9.08 -19.93 -19.20
N ALA A 164 -8.82 -20.50 -18.01
CA ALA A 164 -8.94 -21.94 -17.80
C ALA A 164 -10.40 -22.42 -17.66
N THR A 165 -11.38 -21.53 -17.56
CA THR A 165 -12.81 -21.91 -17.50
C THR A 165 -13.42 -22.08 -18.90
N ALA A 166 -14.50 -22.89 -18.99
CA ALA A 166 -15.25 -23.04 -20.22
C ALA A 166 -16.10 -21.79 -20.49
N SER A 167 -16.05 -21.27 -21.72
CA SER A 167 -16.91 -20.18 -22.23
C SER A 167 -17.11 -18.99 -21.27
N PRO A 168 -16.06 -18.35 -20.77
CA PRO A 168 -16.22 -17.20 -19.89
C PRO A 168 -16.84 -16.02 -20.65
N LYS A 169 -17.81 -15.35 -20.02
CA LYS A 169 -18.31 -14.02 -20.38
C LYS A 169 -18.01 -13.10 -19.22
N VAL A 170 -17.08 -12.18 -19.40
CA VAL A 170 -16.48 -11.39 -18.33
C VAL A 170 -17.05 -9.97 -18.33
N ALA A 171 -17.59 -9.55 -17.21
CA ALA A 171 -17.88 -8.15 -16.92
C ALA A 171 -16.82 -7.57 -15.97
N VAL A 172 -16.42 -6.32 -16.15
CA VAL A 172 -15.40 -5.66 -15.34
C VAL A 172 -15.95 -4.35 -14.79
N LEU A 173 -15.93 -4.20 -13.47
CA LEU A 173 -16.09 -2.92 -12.79
C LEU A 173 -14.71 -2.45 -12.34
N TYR A 174 -14.31 -1.21 -12.66
CA TYR A 174 -13.00 -0.72 -12.28
C TYR A 174 -13.01 0.75 -11.87
N GLU A 175 -12.15 1.13 -10.94
CA GLU A 175 -11.89 2.51 -10.61
C GLU A 175 -11.22 3.22 -11.80
N ASP A 176 -11.72 4.39 -12.19
CA ASP A 176 -11.16 5.19 -13.30
C ASP A 176 -9.88 5.91 -12.86
N SER A 177 -8.88 5.12 -12.51
CA SER A 177 -7.55 5.52 -12.08
C SER A 177 -6.51 4.56 -12.64
N ASP A 178 -5.23 4.84 -12.46
CA ASP A 178 -4.17 3.91 -12.85
C ASP A 178 -4.24 2.57 -12.09
N PHE A 179 -4.84 2.55 -10.87
CA PHE A 179 -5.11 1.31 -10.13
C PHE A 179 -6.04 0.36 -10.89
N GLY A 180 -7.23 0.83 -11.24
CA GLY A 180 -8.22 -0.01 -11.93
C GLY A 180 -7.80 -0.34 -13.37
N LYS A 181 -7.14 0.61 -14.05
CA LYS A 181 -6.64 0.43 -15.42
C LYS A 181 -5.52 -0.60 -15.51
N ASP A 182 -4.56 -0.61 -14.57
CA ASP A 182 -3.48 -1.60 -14.53
C ASP A 182 -4.00 -3.02 -14.26
N LEU A 183 -4.93 -3.18 -13.32
CA LEU A 183 -5.61 -4.45 -13.07
C LEU A 183 -6.35 -4.95 -14.31
N THR A 184 -7.08 -4.07 -15.00
CA THR A 184 -7.82 -4.40 -16.22
C THR A 184 -6.89 -4.74 -17.40
N ALA A 185 -5.79 -4.02 -17.55
CA ALA A 185 -4.77 -4.34 -18.55
C ALA A 185 -4.12 -5.70 -18.27
N GLY A 186 -3.82 -5.99 -17.01
CA GLY A 186 -3.33 -7.29 -16.57
C GLY A 186 -4.33 -8.41 -16.83
N LEU A 187 -5.61 -8.19 -16.54
CA LEU A 187 -6.68 -9.14 -16.83
C LEU A 187 -6.72 -9.51 -18.32
N LYS A 188 -6.70 -8.51 -19.20
CA LYS A 188 -6.66 -8.70 -20.67
C LYS A 188 -5.44 -9.51 -21.10
N LYS A 189 -4.25 -9.18 -20.56
CA LYS A 189 -3.01 -9.93 -20.80
C LYS A 189 -3.13 -11.40 -20.33
N GLY A 190 -3.71 -11.62 -19.15
CA GLY A 190 -3.87 -12.95 -18.56
C GLY A 190 -4.89 -13.82 -19.31
N LEU A 191 -5.97 -13.23 -19.84
CA LEU A 191 -6.95 -13.90 -20.70
C LEU A 191 -6.33 -14.36 -22.04
N GLY A 192 -5.32 -13.68 -22.54
CA GLY A 192 -4.64 -14.01 -23.79
C GLY A 192 -5.61 -14.09 -24.97
N ALA A 193 -5.67 -15.23 -25.67
CA ALA A 193 -6.59 -15.43 -26.79
C ALA A 193 -8.08 -15.29 -26.43
N LYS A 194 -8.42 -15.41 -25.14
CA LYS A 194 -9.79 -15.22 -24.63
C LYS A 194 -10.09 -13.77 -24.21
N ALA A 195 -9.23 -12.78 -24.52
CA ALA A 195 -9.49 -11.38 -24.17
C ALA A 195 -10.83 -10.85 -24.73
N GLY A 196 -11.27 -11.36 -25.88
CA GLY A 196 -12.58 -11.06 -26.45
C GLY A 196 -13.77 -11.59 -25.64
N SER A 197 -13.53 -12.35 -24.56
CA SER A 197 -14.60 -12.77 -23.62
C SER A 197 -15.04 -11.66 -22.67
N ILE A 198 -14.33 -10.52 -22.62
CA ILE A 198 -14.80 -9.34 -21.90
C ILE A 198 -15.95 -8.72 -22.69
N VAL A 199 -17.17 -8.89 -22.18
CA VAL A 199 -18.42 -8.46 -22.84
C VAL A 199 -18.89 -7.10 -22.37
N ALA A 200 -18.44 -6.63 -21.20
CA ALA A 200 -18.76 -5.30 -20.67
C ALA A 200 -17.66 -4.80 -19.72
N GLU A 201 -17.37 -3.52 -19.79
CA GLU A 201 -16.47 -2.80 -18.87
C GLU A 201 -17.18 -1.51 -18.42
N GLN A 202 -17.20 -1.25 -17.12
CA GLN A 202 -17.75 -0.02 -16.55
C GLN A 202 -16.75 0.60 -15.56
N ALA A 203 -16.56 1.91 -15.68
CA ALA A 203 -15.74 2.66 -14.76
C ALA A 203 -16.57 3.36 -13.69
N TYR A 204 -15.99 3.61 -12.52
CA TYR A 204 -16.52 4.50 -11.50
C TYR A 204 -15.43 5.47 -11.01
N GLN A 205 -15.87 6.63 -10.49
CA GLN A 205 -14.97 7.58 -9.81
C GLN A 205 -14.99 7.33 -8.29
N PRO A 206 -13.88 7.55 -7.57
CA PRO A 206 -13.86 7.43 -6.10
C PRO A 206 -14.85 8.35 -5.38
N THR A 207 -15.37 9.36 -6.06
CA THR A 207 -16.37 10.31 -5.56
C THR A 207 -17.81 9.91 -5.87
N ASP A 208 -18.04 8.83 -6.64
CA ASP A 208 -19.39 8.36 -6.96
C ASP A 208 -20.08 7.85 -5.69
N THR A 209 -21.31 8.26 -5.46
CA THR A 209 -22.11 7.84 -4.31
C THR A 209 -22.86 6.54 -4.55
N SER A 210 -23.03 6.13 -5.83
CA SER A 210 -23.69 4.90 -6.27
C SER A 210 -22.99 4.37 -7.52
N ILE A 211 -23.07 3.06 -7.70
CA ILE A 211 -22.64 2.32 -8.90
C ILE A 211 -23.81 1.52 -9.52
N ASP A 212 -25.05 1.85 -9.20
CA ASP A 212 -26.22 1.08 -9.63
C ASP A 212 -26.35 1.02 -11.15
N SER A 213 -26.07 2.12 -11.87
CA SER A 213 -26.11 2.17 -13.34
C SER A 213 -25.03 1.29 -13.97
N GLN A 214 -23.80 1.36 -13.44
CA GLN A 214 -22.69 0.52 -13.88
C GLN A 214 -23.01 -0.96 -13.67
N MET A 215 -23.48 -1.33 -12.48
CA MET A 215 -23.82 -2.71 -12.14
C MET A 215 -25.02 -3.24 -12.95
N SER A 216 -26.01 -2.41 -13.22
CA SER A 216 -27.13 -2.74 -14.11
C SER A 216 -26.66 -3.04 -15.53
N SER A 217 -25.78 -2.21 -16.09
CA SER A 217 -25.18 -2.41 -17.42
C SER A 217 -24.34 -3.69 -17.49
N LEU A 218 -23.55 -3.98 -16.45
CA LEU A 218 -22.74 -5.18 -16.35
C LEU A 218 -23.62 -6.44 -16.26
N HIS A 219 -24.69 -6.40 -15.48
CA HIS A 219 -25.66 -7.50 -15.37
C HIS A 219 -26.38 -7.76 -16.72
N ALA A 220 -26.83 -6.70 -17.40
CA ALA A 220 -27.51 -6.80 -18.70
C ALA A 220 -26.63 -7.42 -19.82
N SER A 221 -25.28 -7.42 -19.65
CA SER A 221 -24.36 -8.06 -20.60
C SER A 221 -24.44 -9.59 -20.63
N GLY A 222 -25.14 -10.22 -19.69
CA GLY A 222 -25.23 -11.67 -19.54
C GLY A 222 -23.91 -12.33 -19.14
N ALA A 223 -22.99 -11.58 -18.48
CA ALA A 223 -21.74 -12.11 -18.00
C ALA A 223 -21.94 -13.16 -16.89
N ASN A 224 -21.10 -14.20 -16.92
CA ASN A 224 -21.04 -15.26 -15.89
C ASN A 224 -19.79 -15.12 -14.99
N VAL A 225 -18.93 -14.17 -15.27
CA VAL A 225 -17.78 -13.78 -14.46
C VAL A 225 -17.82 -12.26 -14.23
N LEU A 226 -17.66 -11.83 -12.99
CA LEU A 226 -17.53 -10.42 -12.61
C LEU A 226 -16.15 -10.18 -12.00
N VAL A 227 -15.42 -9.24 -12.57
CA VAL A 227 -14.11 -8.80 -12.04
C VAL A 227 -14.27 -7.43 -11.42
N LEU A 228 -13.94 -7.31 -10.14
CA LEU A 228 -14.06 -6.12 -9.33
C LEU A 228 -12.66 -5.53 -9.07
N ASN A 229 -12.20 -4.67 -9.96
CA ASN A 229 -10.97 -3.88 -9.85
C ASN A 229 -11.26 -2.58 -9.11
N VAL A 230 -11.68 -2.70 -7.85
CA VAL A 230 -12.33 -1.64 -7.06
C VAL A 230 -11.69 -1.51 -5.67
N THR A 231 -11.99 -0.40 -4.99
CA THR A 231 -11.68 -0.21 -3.57
C THR A 231 -12.76 -0.78 -2.66
N PRO A 232 -12.52 -0.95 -1.34
CA PRO A 232 -13.39 -1.69 -0.42
C PRO A 232 -14.85 -1.30 -0.41
N GLN A 233 -15.16 0.00 -0.38
CA GLN A 233 -16.53 0.50 -0.40
C GLN A 233 -17.27 0.02 -1.64
N TYR A 234 -16.65 0.13 -2.81
CA TYR A 234 -17.25 -0.26 -4.08
C TYR A 234 -17.33 -1.78 -4.28
N ALA A 235 -16.43 -2.53 -3.63
CA ALA A 235 -16.58 -3.97 -3.55
C ALA A 235 -17.89 -4.34 -2.81
N ILE A 236 -18.13 -3.76 -1.63
CA ILE A 236 -19.35 -3.97 -0.88
C ILE A 236 -20.58 -3.62 -1.74
N LEU A 237 -20.60 -2.42 -2.34
CA LEU A 237 -21.72 -1.98 -3.19
C LEU A 237 -21.95 -2.93 -4.38
N ALA A 238 -20.88 -3.42 -5.02
CA ALA A 238 -20.99 -4.33 -6.16
C ALA A 238 -21.57 -5.70 -5.78
N TYR A 239 -21.15 -6.27 -4.64
CA TYR A 239 -21.72 -7.51 -4.14
C TYR A 239 -23.20 -7.35 -3.80
N LEU A 240 -23.57 -6.25 -3.12
CA LEU A 240 -24.98 -5.96 -2.78
C LEU A 240 -25.84 -5.74 -4.02
N ALA A 241 -25.31 -5.06 -5.04
CA ALA A 241 -26.03 -4.88 -6.30
C ALA A 241 -26.23 -6.21 -7.05
N ALA A 242 -25.20 -7.07 -7.11
CA ALA A 242 -25.32 -8.40 -7.70
C ALA A 242 -26.39 -9.23 -6.99
N HIS A 243 -26.42 -9.22 -5.66
CA HIS A 243 -27.46 -9.87 -4.87
C HIS A 243 -28.86 -9.32 -5.17
N LYS A 244 -29.01 -7.99 -5.17
CA LYS A 244 -30.28 -7.31 -5.49
C LYS A 244 -30.83 -7.67 -6.86
N PHE A 245 -29.96 -7.90 -7.84
CA PHE A 245 -30.34 -8.28 -9.19
C PHE A 245 -30.60 -9.79 -9.36
N GLY A 246 -30.36 -10.63 -8.33
CA GLY A 246 -30.36 -12.08 -8.46
C GLY A 246 -29.28 -12.59 -9.41
N TRP A 247 -28.18 -11.82 -9.56
CA TRP A 247 -27.09 -12.14 -10.45
C TRP A 247 -25.98 -12.85 -9.66
N HIS A 248 -25.65 -14.07 -10.04
CA HIS A 248 -24.70 -14.93 -9.33
C HIS A 248 -23.48 -15.28 -10.22
N PRO A 249 -22.68 -14.29 -10.66
CA PRO A 249 -21.49 -14.55 -11.44
C PRO A 249 -20.37 -15.12 -10.56
N LYS A 250 -19.38 -15.76 -11.16
CA LYS A 250 -18.13 -16.06 -10.47
C LYS A 250 -17.36 -14.76 -10.27
N ILE A 251 -17.13 -14.34 -9.01
CA ILE A 251 -16.53 -13.05 -8.70
C ILE A 251 -15.00 -13.18 -8.49
N TYR A 252 -14.25 -12.28 -9.11
CA TYR A 252 -12.86 -11.99 -8.82
C TYR A 252 -12.78 -10.57 -8.26
N VAL A 253 -12.19 -10.40 -7.08
CA VAL A 253 -12.11 -9.09 -6.40
C VAL A 253 -10.67 -8.73 -6.10
N SER A 254 -10.32 -7.44 -6.27
CA SER A 254 -8.98 -6.93 -5.98
C SER A 254 -8.51 -7.30 -4.58
N SER A 255 -7.21 -7.61 -4.47
CA SER A 255 -6.56 -7.99 -3.21
C SER A 255 -6.67 -6.95 -2.09
N VAL A 256 -6.89 -5.70 -2.44
CA VAL A 256 -7.12 -4.62 -1.46
C VAL A 256 -8.49 -4.68 -0.78
N CYS A 257 -9.39 -5.57 -1.23
CA CYS A 257 -10.76 -5.73 -0.71
C CYS A 257 -10.96 -6.99 0.14
N ILE A 258 -9.93 -7.81 0.38
CA ILE A 258 -10.08 -9.13 1.03
C ILE A 258 -10.12 -9.08 2.56
N SER A 259 -10.10 -7.89 3.16
CA SER A 259 -10.17 -7.74 4.62
C SER A 259 -11.50 -8.25 5.18
N PRO A 260 -11.51 -8.90 6.38
CA PRO A 260 -12.73 -9.23 7.10
C PRO A 260 -13.70 -8.05 7.24
N ASN A 261 -13.21 -6.82 7.44
CA ASN A 261 -14.05 -5.61 7.49
C ASN A 261 -14.93 -5.42 6.24
N VAL A 262 -14.49 -5.91 5.09
CA VAL A 262 -15.25 -5.90 3.83
C VAL A 262 -16.11 -7.15 3.73
N MET A 263 -15.48 -8.31 3.88
CA MET A 263 -16.12 -9.59 3.61
C MET A 263 -17.19 -9.97 4.64
N ASP A 264 -17.13 -9.50 5.87
CA ASP A 264 -18.18 -9.71 6.87
C ASP A 264 -19.45 -8.94 6.53
N ILE A 265 -19.33 -7.71 6.00
CA ILE A 265 -20.48 -6.94 5.51
C ILE A 265 -21.10 -7.63 4.29
N VAL A 266 -20.26 -8.06 3.34
CA VAL A 266 -20.69 -8.78 2.15
C VAL A 266 -21.35 -10.10 2.53
N ARG A 267 -20.77 -10.89 3.40
CA ARG A 267 -21.31 -12.17 3.88
C ARG A 267 -22.65 -12.01 4.59
N ALA A 268 -22.82 -10.96 5.37
CA ALA A 268 -24.08 -10.71 6.09
C ALA A 268 -25.26 -10.37 5.17
N ASN A 269 -24.99 -9.82 3.97
CA ASN A 269 -26.02 -9.25 3.09
C ASN A 269 -26.05 -9.87 1.67
N ALA A 270 -24.98 -10.54 1.25
CA ALA A 270 -24.82 -11.14 -0.09
C ALA A 270 -23.98 -12.44 0.01
N ALA A 271 -24.36 -13.34 0.91
CA ALA A 271 -23.57 -14.53 1.27
C ALA A 271 -23.34 -15.48 0.08
N GLN A 272 -24.31 -15.57 -0.83
CA GLN A 272 -24.23 -16.42 -2.01
C GLN A 272 -23.16 -15.89 -2.97
N GLU A 273 -23.15 -14.60 -3.23
CA GLU A 273 -22.21 -13.92 -4.12
C GLU A 273 -20.80 -13.91 -3.54
N ALA A 274 -20.67 -13.81 -2.20
CA ALA A 274 -19.38 -13.90 -1.52
C ALA A 274 -18.73 -15.28 -1.66
N SER A 275 -19.57 -16.34 -1.58
CA SER A 275 -19.08 -17.72 -1.56
C SER A 275 -18.43 -18.12 -2.89
N GLY A 276 -17.17 -18.57 -2.84
CA GLY A 276 -16.41 -18.97 -4.02
C GLY A 276 -15.72 -17.82 -4.75
N SER A 277 -15.86 -16.57 -4.28
CA SER A 277 -15.09 -15.43 -4.79
C SER A 277 -13.60 -15.71 -4.78
N LEU A 278 -12.87 -15.17 -5.75
CA LEU A 278 -11.44 -15.33 -5.91
C LEU A 278 -10.70 -14.00 -5.77
N SER A 279 -9.50 -14.06 -5.21
CA SER A 279 -8.59 -12.93 -5.09
C SER A 279 -7.15 -13.44 -5.00
N ILE A 280 -6.18 -12.53 -4.82
CA ILE A 280 -4.84 -12.91 -4.38
C ILE A 280 -4.59 -12.46 -2.94
N ALA A 281 -3.73 -13.18 -2.23
CA ALA A 281 -3.26 -12.81 -0.90
C ALA A 281 -1.73 -12.90 -0.84
N PHE A 282 -1.12 -11.93 -0.16
CA PHE A 282 0.33 -11.86 0.07
C PHE A 282 0.67 -11.69 1.56
N VAL A 283 -0.22 -11.13 2.37
CA VAL A 283 -0.11 -11.08 3.83
C VAL A 283 -0.91 -12.23 4.48
N LYS A 284 -0.53 -12.60 5.69
CA LYS A 284 -1.33 -13.51 6.53
C LYS A 284 -2.60 -12.80 7.00
N ASP A 285 -3.68 -13.54 7.16
CA ASP A 285 -4.91 -13.05 7.78
C ASP A 285 -4.89 -13.42 9.27
N PRO A 286 -4.82 -12.46 10.21
CA PRO A 286 -4.77 -12.75 11.65
C PRO A 286 -6.05 -13.39 12.20
N THR A 287 -7.12 -13.48 11.42
CA THR A 287 -8.39 -14.13 11.78
C THR A 287 -8.46 -15.59 11.34
N ASP A 288 -7.65 -15.98 10.36
CA ASP A 288 -7.64 -17.35 9.85
C ASP A 288 -7.01 -18.29 10.88
N LYS A 289 -7.74 -19.37 11.19
CA LYS A 289 -7.33 -20.41 12.16
C LYS A 289 -5.99 -21.05 11.81
N VAL A 290 -5.61 -21.08 10.54
CA VAL A 290 -4.31 -21.63 10.10
C VAL A 290 -3.14 -20.85 10.71
N TRP A 291 -3.32 -19.57 11.04
CA TRP A 291 -2.32 -18.70 11.68
C TRP A 291 -2.54 -18.52 13.19
N ALA A 292 -3.51 -19.20 13.79
CA ALA A 292 -3.85 -19.00 15.21
C ALA A 292 -2.67 -19.22 16.18
N LYS A 293 -1.72 -20.08 15.82
CA LYS A 293 -0.49 -20.36 16.60
C LYS A 293 0.76 -19.67 16.04
N ASP A 294 0.62 -18.82 15.02
CA ASP A 294 1.75 -18.12 14.42
C ASP A 294 2.26 -17.03 15.37
N PRO A 295 3.58 -17.01 15.67
CA PRO A 295 4.16 -16.05 16.60
C PRO A 295 3.93 -14.59 16.20
N VAL A 296 3.89 -14.26 14.87
CA VAL A 296 3.65 -12.89 14.43
C VAL A 296 2.21 -12.45 14.67
N VAL A 297 1.24 -13.35 14.61
CA VAL A 297 -0.16 -13.04 14.93
C VAL A 297 -0.33 -12.76 16.42
N ALA A 298 0.37 -13.53 17.28
CA ALA A 298 0.41 -13.26 18.72
C ALA A 298 1.09 -11.92 19.02
N LEU A 299 2.22 -11.63 18.36
CA LEU A 299 2.92 -10.35 18.46
C LEU A 299 2.02 -9.18 18.01
N TYR A 300 1.39 -9.28 16.85
CA TYR A 300 0.45 -8.30 16.32
C TYR A 300 -0.63 -7.94 17.34
N ARG A 301 -1.31 -8.95 17.90
CA ARG A 301 -2.36 -8.73 18.91
C ARG A 301 -1.82 -8.04 20.16
N SER A 302 -0.63 -8.40 20.61
CA SER A 302 0.03 -7.78 21.78
C SER A 302 0.38 -6.32 21.51
N ILE A 303 0.87 -6.01 20.30
CA ILE A 303 1.19 -4.64 19.87
C ILE A 303 -0.08 -3.79 19.83
N LEU A 304 -1.15 -4.27 19.20
CA LEU A 304 -2.42 -3.53 19.16
C LEU A 304 -2.94 -3.27 20.57
N LYS A 305 -2.99 -4.30 21.41
CA LYS A 305 -3.46 -4.16 22.80
C LYS A 305 -2.73 -3.05 23.57
N ARG A 306 -1.41 -2.91 23.34
CA ARG A 306 -0.57 -1.96 24.09
C ARG A 306 -0.53 -0.58 23.47
N PHE A 307 -0.44 -0.48 22.13
CA PHE A 307 -0.12 0.77 21.44
C PHE A 307 -1.26 1.34 20.58
N ALA A 308 -2.31 0.54 20.33
CA ALA A 308 -3.51 0.95 19.62
C ALA A 308 -4.76 0.22 20.15
N PRO A 309 -5.12 0.39 21.45
CA PRO A 309 -6.15 -0.42 22.12
C PRO A 309 -7.56 -0.27 21.52
N SER A 310 -7.83 0.78 20.76
CA SER A 310 -9.09 0.98 20.05
C SER A 310 -9.14 0.27 18.67
N ALA A 311 -8.02 -0.28 18.20
CA ALA A 311 -7.96 -0.99 16.94
C ALA A 311 -8.61 -2.37 17.06
N LYS A 312 -9.34 -2.77 16.01
CA LYS A 312 -9.91 -4.12 15.92
C LYS A 312 -8.82 -5.10 15.45
N PRO A 313 -8.54 -6.18 16.22
CA PRO A 313 -7.53 -7.16 15.82
C PRO A 313 -7.90 -7.97 14.56
N GLU A 314 -9.16 -7.95 14.16
CA GLU A 314 -9.68 -8.60 12.96
C GLU A 314 -9.40 -7.79 11.69
N ASP A 315 -9.00 -6.53 11.84
CA ASP A 315 -8.75 -5.63 10.71
C ASP A 315 -7.36 -5.89 10.10
N VAL A 316 -7.36 -6.59 8.96
CA VAL A 316 -6.13 -6.95 8.21
C VAL A 316 -5.35 -5.72 7.74
N TYR A 317 -5.98 -4.56 7.58
CA TYR A 317 -5.25 -3.34 7.23
C TYR A 317 -4.30 -2.87 8.35
N ASN A 318 -4.64 -3.10 9.64
CA ASN A 318 -3.68 -2.90 10.72
C ASN A 318 -2.49 -3.89 10.61
N PHE A 319 -2.76 -5.14 10.25
CA PHE A 319 -1.74 -6.18 10.08
C PHE A 319 -0.80 -5.84 8.91
N TYR A 320 -1.36 -5.43 7.78
CA TYR A 320 -0.60 -4.93 6.64
C TYR A 320 0.24 -3.70 7.02
N GLY A 321 -0.34 -2.74 7.73
CA GLY A 321 0.37 -1.55 8.23
C GLY A 321 1.59 -1.90 9.08
N MET A 322 1.47 -2.91 9.95
CA MET A 322 2.63 -3.43 10.70
C MET A 322 3.66 -4.10 9.80
N GLY A 323 3.23 -4.86 8.80
CA GLY A 323 4.12 -5.53 7.85
C GLY A 323 4.94 -4.54 7.03
N VAL A 324 4.34 -3.47 6.52
CA VAL A 324 5.09 -2.45 5.78
C VAL A 324 5.99 -1.63 6.70
N ALA A 325 5.57 -1.39 7.96
CA ALA A 325 6.40 -0.72 8.96
C ALA A 325 7.61 -1.58 9.36
N PHE A 326 7.48 -2.90 9.40
CA PHE A 326 8.60 -3.83 9.61
C PHE A 326 9.68 -3.62 8.54
N THR A 327 9.31 -3.61 7.26
CA THR A 327 10.22 -3.33 6.14
C THR A 327 10.86 -1.93 6.24
N MET A 328 10.10 -0.91 6.67
CA MET A 328 10.66 0.43 6.86
C MET A 328 11.69 0.46 8.00
N VAL A 329 11.48 -0.30 9.07
CA VAL A 329 12.45 -0.45 10.17
C VAL A 329 13.73 -1.13 9.68
N ASP A 330 13.62 -2.17 8.85
CA ASP A 330 14.77 -2.84 8.24
C ASP A 330 15.56 -1.88 7.34
N ALA A 331 14.88 -1.14 6.46
CA ALA A 331 15.51 -0.13 5.61
C ALA A 331 16.22 0.96 6.42
N LEU A 332 15.61 1.46 7.51
CA LEU A 332 16.22 2.45 8.40
C LEU A 332 17.43 1.87 9.13
N ALA A 333 17.41 0.61 9.55
CA ALA A 333 18.53 -0.05 10.20
C ALA A 333 19.74 -0.16 9.25
N HIS A 334 19.50 -0.54 8.00
CA HIS A 334 20.52 -0.64 6.95
C HIS A 334 21.00 0.73 6.43
N ALA A 335 20.21 1.79 6.58
CA ALA A 335 20.64 3.14 6.25
C ALA A 335 21.74 3.68 7.17
N GLY A 336 22.02 2.99 8.29
CA GLY A 336 23.12 3.24 9.21
C GLY A 336 22.79 4.17 10.38
N LYS A 337 23.79 4.40 11.25
CA LYS A 337 23.61 5.20 12.48
C LYS A 337 23.28 6.67 12.21
N SER A 338 23.64 7.22 11.06
CA SER A 338 23.35 8.60 10.67
C SER A 338 22.65 8.60 9.31
N PRO A 339 21.37 8.17 9.25
CA PRO A 339 20.68 7.99 7.99
C PRO A 339 20.51 9.34 7.27
N THR A 340 20.72 9.31 5.96
CA THR A 340 20.39 10.39 5.03
C THR A 340 19.31 9.92 4.09
N ARG A 341 18.67 10.83 3.36
CA ARG A 341 17.72 10.46 2.29
C ARG A 341 18.34 9.50 1.28
N ALA A 342 19.60 9.74 0.88
CA ALA A 342 20.30 8.88 -0.06
C ALA A 342 20.64 7.50 0.52
N SER A 343 21.12 7.42 1.79
CA SER A 343 21.40 6.12 2.41
C SER A 343 20.15 5.31 2.66
N LEU A 344 19.02 5.96 2.99
CA LEU A 344 17.73 5.29 3.15
C LEU A 344 17.20 4.76 1.82
N LEU A 345 17.28 5.55 0.73
CA LEU A 345 16.91 5.07 -0.60
C LEU A 345 17.79 3.88 -1.02
N LYS A 346 19.11 3.99 -0.81
CA LYS A 346 20.03 2.88 -1.10
C LYS A 346 19.62 1.61 -0.33
N ALA A 347 19.30 1.71 0.96
CA ALA A 347 18.84 0.56 1.75
C ALA A 347 17.52 0.01 1.19
N ALA A 348 16.54 0.86 0.91
CA ALA A 348 15.24 0.45 0.38
C ALA A 348 15.32 -0.22 -1.01
N THR A 349 16.34 0.10 -1.82
CA THR A 349 16.58 -0.52 -3.13
C THR A 349 17.50 -1.75 -3.10
N HIS A 350 17.83 -2.26 -1.92
CA HIS A 350 18.67 -3.44 -1.74
C HIS A 350 18.11 -4.37 -0.64
N LEU A 351 16.80 -4.44 -0.53
CA LEU A 351 16.13 -5.32 0.44
C LEU A 351 16.28 -6.79 0.04
N ASN A 352 16.50 -7.63 1.05
CA ASN A 352 16.37 -9.08 0.96
C ASN A 352 15.90 -9.58 2.34
N GLU A 353 14.62 -9.42 2.61
CA GLU A 353 14.03 -9.52 3.94
C GLU A 353 13.01 -10.66 4.00
N VAL A 354 13.06 -11.47 5.07
CA VAL A 354 11.97 -12.35 5.46
C VAL A 354 11.03 -11.59 6.38
N ASN A 355 9.98 -11.03 5.81
CA ASN A 355 8.98 -10.29 6.57
C ASN A 355 7.96 -11.27 7.18
N PRO A 356 7.86 -11.36 8.53
CA PRO A 356 7.03 -12.36 9.19
C PRO A 356 5.53 -12.15 8.97
N PHE A 357 5.10 -10.96 8.54
CA PHE A 357 3.71 -10.65 8.22
C PHE A 357 3.27 -11.21 6.86
N MET A 358 4.22 -11.52 5.98
CA MET A 358 3.93 -12.09 4.67
C MET A 358 3.56 -13.57 4.76
N ARG A 359 2.84 -14.07 3.76
CA ARG A 359 2.57 -15.51 3.64
C ARG A 359 3.89 -16.28 3.41
N PRO A 360 4.00 -17.53 3.88
CA PRO A 360 5.20 -18.35 3.69
C PRO A 360 5.63 -18.44 2.22
N GLY A 361 6.92 -18.28 1.96
CA GLY A 361 7.51 -18.29 0.61
C GLY A 361 7.44 -16.95 -0.13
N ILE A 362 6.98 -15.89 0.54
CA ILE A 362 7.05 -14.51 0.05
C ILE A 362 8.16 -13.79 0.84
N THR A 363 9.18 -13.36 0.12
CA THR A 363 10.27 -12.51 0.63
C THR A 363 10.15 -11.11 0.02
N ILE A 364 10.56 -10.10 0.76
CA ILE A 364 10.66 -8.73 0.28
C ILE A 364 12.03 -8.56 -0.37
N VAL A 365 12.06 -8.38 -1.67
CA VAL A 365 13.32 -8.24 -2.42
C VAL A 365 13.22 -7.06 -3.37
N THR A 366 14.19 -6.15 -3.28
CA THR A 366 14.31 -5.01 -4.20
C THR A 366 15.72 -4.92 -4.77
N THR A 367 15.84 -4.32 -5.94
CA THR A 367 17.13 -3.95 -6.55
C THR A 367 17.03 -2.52 -7.11
N PRO A 368 18.13 -1.88 -7.50
CA PRO A 368 18.07 -0.58 -8.17
C PRO A 368 17.27 -0.54 -9.46
N THR A 369 16.91 -1.72 -10.00
CA THR A 369 16.13 -1.87 -11.24
C THR A 369 14.84 -2.68 -11.07
N ASP A 370 14.47 -3.00 -9.83
CA ASP A 370 13.23 -3.72 -9.49
C ASP A 370 12.59 -3.10 -8.24
N TYR A 371 11.54 -2.31 -8.44
CA TYR A 371 10.84 -1.57 -7.40
C TYR A 371 9.52 -2.22 -6.98
N TYR A 372 9.40 -3.54 -7.20
CA TYR A 372 8.30 -4.36 -6.71
C TYR A 372 8.76 -5.23 -5.53
N PRO A 373 8.67 -4.76 -4.26
CA PRO A 373 9.14 -5.49 -3.09
C PRO A 373 8.48 -6.86 -2.95
N ILE A 374 7.20 -6.98 -3.31
CA ILE A 374 6.42 -8.20 -3.27
C ILE A 374 6.27 -8.76 -4.68
N SER A 375 7.02 -9.82 -4.99
CA SER A 375 7.08 -10.42 -6.32
C SER A 375 6.29 -11.73 -6.45
N ARG A 376 5.61 -12.16 -5.41
CA ARG A 376 4.79 -13.39 -5.39
C ARG A 376 3.48 -13.15 -4.63
N ALA A 377 2.42 -13.83 -5.08
CA ALA A 377 1.14 -13.83 -4.38
C ALA A 377 0.45 -15.18 -4.54
N GLN A 378 -0.51 -15.48 -3.69
CA GLN A 378 -1.26 -16.71 -3.71
C GLN A 378 -2.70 -16.46 -4.17
N LEU A 379 -3.16 -17.15 -5.22
CA LEU A 379 -4.59 -17.15 -5.54
C LEU A 379 -5.35 -17.79 -4.38
N VAL A 380 -6.35 -17.09 -3.88
CA VAL A 380 -7.19 -17.51 -2.75
C VAL A 380 -8.65 -17.52 -3.14
N ARG A 381 -9.45 -18.35 -2.46
CA ARG A 381 -10.91 -18.47 -2.63
C ARG A 381 -11.60 -18.26 -1.29
N TYR A 382 -12.67 -17.49 -1.28
CA TYR A 382 -13.49 -17.27 -0.09
C TYR A 382 -14.41 -18.49 0.16
N ASP A 383 -14.28 -19.10 1.33
CA ASP A 383 -14.99 -20.34 1.68
C ASP A 383 -16.24 -20.12 2.54
N ARG A 384 -16.82 -18.92 2.53
CA ARG A 384 -17.92 -18.41 3.35
C ARG A 384 -17.49 -17.80 4.70
N SER A 385 -16.23 -17.92 5.11
CA SER A 385 -15.74 -17.37 6.39
C SER A 385 -14.36 -16.71 6.28
N HIS A 386 -13.49 -17.25 5.44
CA HIS A 386 -12.11 -16.77 5.27
C HIS A 386 -11.54 -17.13 3.89
N TRP A 387 -10.38 -16.61 3.60
CA TRP A 387 -9.71 -16.83 2.31
C TRP A 387 -8.75 -18.02 2.38
N VAL A 388 -9.11 -19.12 1.72
CA VAL A 388 -8.27 -20.33 1.63
C VAL A 388 -7.43 -20.35 0.36
N ALA A 389 -6.26 -20.99 0.41
CA ALA A 389 -5.42 -21.17 -0.77
C ALA A 389 -6.17 -21.92 -1.88
N ALA A 390 -6.19 -21.36 -3.08
CA ALA A 390 -6.82 -21.97 -4.27
C ALA A 390 -5.79 -22.48 -5.29
N ALA A 391 -4.54 -21.99 -5.21
CA ALA A 391 -3.43 -22.43 -6.05
C ALA A 391 -2.09 -22.21 -5.32
N PRO A 392 -0.97 -22.79 -5.78
CA PRO A 392 0.36 -22.44 -5.30
C PRO A 392 0.69 -20.95 -5.50
N LEU A 393 1.76 -20.47 -4.85
CA LEU A 393 2.27 -19.12 -5.07
C LEU A 393 2.61 -18.90 -6.55
N ALA A 394 2.11 -17.80 -7.11
CA ALA A 394 2.40 -17.36 -8.47
C ALA A 394 3.31 -16.13 -8.47
N SER A 395 3.97 -15.87 -9.60
CA SER A 395 4.67 -14.61 -9.83
C SER A 395 3.66 -13.46 -9.83
N ALA A 396 3.97 -12.40 -9.07
CA ALA A 396 3.25 -11.14 -9.00
C ALA A 396 4.12 -9.96 -9.48
N ARG A 397 5.09 -10.22 -10.34
CA ARG A 397 5.85 -9.22 -11.11
C ARG A 397 5.09 -8.86 -12.38
N GLY A 398 5.12 -7.57 -12.75
CA GLY A 398 4.46 -7.02 -13.92
C GLY A 398 4.98 -7.53 -15.26
#